data_286f98217e247607f4b8cf3dde3bb245
#
_entry.id   286f98217e247607f4b8cf3dde3bb245
#
_cell.length_a   1.000
_cell.length_b   1.000
_cell.length_c   1.000
_cell.angle_alpha   90.00
_cell.angle_beta   90.00
_cell.angle_gamma   90.00
#
_symmetry.space_group_name_H-M   'P 1'
#
loop_
_entity.id
_entity.type
_entity.pdbx_description
1 polymer ?
#
loop_
_entity_poly.entity_id
_entity_poly.type
_entity_poly.pdbx_seq_one_letter_code
_entity_poly.pdbx_strand_id
1 'polypeptide(L)'
;MATPTETSDDKTEPHDDASGAMQPAVSSNTAPVSQTVDDLARLLDADPLNVGLHRAMSDAMRDAGNETGFLAHGIGVETFEMTKTWAQAAAIPLFNIATVYYMHGDHGPAKRWYEIALRVDPDLAMAHQNLAAVYDSTGEAAKAQTHRAIAYRLQRIYIEPADNAPRRVLILCTGNAAGNVPFDTLLPFTTSYRIKYAIDYAADAEDDQLPPFDLVFNAIGEPDIAEPLAPRLERFAQRCGRPLLNPPQAIARTRRNRLPELLANLDDVVVARCILLDQMPGSIDILATRLVSEGIDFPVLTRPLAKHGGEGLTLHTSIDALWSALEELDAPQYVTTFHDFRSADGHFRKYRTVFVDRAPFPYHLAISSHWIVHYFSADMITAGWKIDEERRFLEDSGRALGERAMNAIAAIGRRLDLDYGGIDFTLLPDGRVFVFEANATMLVHREADDGPLAHKNRFVERIVDAFEQLQARRTVAPVNSRR
;
A
#
# COMPACT_ATOMS: atom_id res chain seq x y z
N MET A 1 -47.75 -41.75 -2.90
CA MET A 1 -48.64 -42.66 -2.18
C MET A 1 -48.95 -42.02 -0.87
N ALA A 2 -49.97 -41.39 -0.82
CA ALA A 2 -51.32 -41.62 -0.32
C ALA A 2 -51.47 -40.96 1.05
N THR A 3 -52.11 -39.83 1.04
CA THR A 3 -53.14 -39.42 2.03
C THR A 3 -54.23 -40.47 2.09
N PRO A 4 -55.19 -40.56 3.01
CA PRO A 4 -56.03 -39.44 3.46
C PRO A 4 -56.65 -39.55 4.89
N THR A 5 -57.37 -38.51 5.27
CA THR A 5 -58.82 -38.25 5.66
C THR A 5 -59.16 -38.39 7.14
N GLU A 6 -59.69 -37.30 7.69
CA GLU A 6 -61.10 -36.94 7.99
C GLU A 6 -61.74 -37.80 9.07
N THR A 7 -62.40 -37.32 10.08
CA THR A 7 -63.76 -36.62 10.23
C THR A 7 -63.99 -36.36 11.72
N SER A 8 -64.46 -35.26 12.15
CA SER A 8 -65.78 -34.66 12.28
C SER A 8 -66.61 -34.94 13.58
N ASP A 9 -67.14 -33.85 14.09
CA ASP A 9 -68.45 -33.64 14.81
C ASP A 9 -68.59 -34.13 16.27
N ASP A 10 -69.29 -33.51 17.13
CA ASP A 10 -70.42 -32.60 17.18
C ASP A 10 -70.75 -32.16 18.62
N LYS A 11 -71.20 -30.90 18.79
CA LYS A 11 -72.19 -30.32 19.69
C LYS A 11 -72.29 -30.69 21.18
N THR A 12 -72.41 -29.74 22.10
CA THR A 12 -73.64 -29.03 22.55
C THR A 12 -73.36 -28.17 23.80
N GLU A 13 -73.85 -26.94 23.79
CA GLU A 13 -74.15 -26.07 24.94
C GLU A 13 -75.44 -26.56 25.67
N PRO A 14 -75.86 -26.00 26.82
CA PRO A 14 -75.81 -24.63 27.29
C PRO A 14 -75.91 -24.40 28.85
N HIS A 15 -75.86 -23.08 29.23
CA HIS A 15 -76.43 -22.35 30.39
C HIS A 15 -75.74 -22.55 31.78
N ASP A 16 -75.67 -21.59 32.72
CA ASP A 16 -76.13 -20.23 32.97
C ASP A 16 -75.35 -19.62 34.17
N ASP A 17 -75.31 -18.28 34.15
CA ASP A 17 -75.29 -17.32 35.28
C ASP A 17 -74.37 -17.44 36.51
N ALA A 18 -73.56 -16.40 36.69
CA ALA A 18 -73.61 -15.44 37.82
C ALA A 18 -72.48 -14.41 37.84
N SER A 19 -72.91 -13.19 37.83
CA SER A 19 -72.28 -11.92 38.12
C SER A 19 -71.12 -11.90 39.13
N GLY A 20 -70.05 -11.27 38.72
CA GLY A 20 -68.98 -10.79 39.63
C GLY A 20 -68.11 -9.76 38.93
N ALA A 21 -68.37 -8.48 39.14
CA ALA A 21 -67.58 -7.38 38.60
C ALA A 21 -66.17 -7.39 39.14
N MET A 22 -65.18 -7.61 38.30
CA MET A 22 -63.83 -7.32 38.53
C MET A 22 -63.25 -6.46 37.40
N GLN A 23 -62.72 -5.28 37.74
CA GLN A 23 -62.10 -4.31 36.83
C GLN A 23 -60.99 -4.97 36.00
N PRO A 24 -60.85 -4.64 34.70
CA PRO A 24 -59.71 -5.12 33.94
C PRO A 24 -58.46 -4.36 34.35
N ALA A 25 -57.46 -5.12 34.86
CA ALA A 25 -56.06 -4.66 34.94
C ALA A 25 -55.59 -4.37 33.52
N VAL A 26 -55.31 -3.11 33.21
CA VAL A 26 -54.64 -2.69 31.99
C VAL A 26 -53.23 -3.20 32.07
N SER A 27 -52.97 -4.36 31.49
CA SER A 27 -51.66 -4.86 31.17
C SER A 27 -51.12 -3.97 30.03
N SER A 28 -50.34 -2.94 30.39
CA SER A 28 -49.55 -2.19 29.44
C SER A 28 -48.38 -3.07 28.98
N ASN A 29 -48.67 -3.93 28.01
CA ASN A 29 -47.64 -4.62 27.27
C ASN A 29 -47.11 -3.66 26.21
N THR A 30 -46.37 -2.63 26.63
CA THR A 30 -45.52 -1.84 25.73
C THR A 30 -44.38 -2.75 25.35
N ALA A 31 -44.46 -3.34 24.15
CA ALA A 31 -43.27 -3.91 23.51
C ALA A 31 -42.14 -2.86 23.56
N PRO A 32 -40.90 -3.26 23.88
CA PRO A 32 -39.79 -2.30 23.93
C PRO A 32 -39.72 -1.62 22.56
N VAL A 33 -39.81 -0.27 22.57
CA VAL A 33 -39.63 0.53 21.36
C VAL A 33 -38.25 0.15 20.82
N SER A 34 -38.21 -0.48 19.63
CA SER A 34 -36.97 -0.80 18.96
C SER A 34 -36.22 0.52 18.74
N GLN A 35 -35.06 0.67 19.42
CA GLN A 35 -34.22 1.83 19.24
C GLN A 35 -33.66 1.85 17.81
N THR A 36 -33.80 2.98 17.14
CA THR A 36 -33.27 3.12 15.77
C THR A 36 -31.76 3.26 15.81
N VAL A 37 -31.10 3.00 14.66
CA VAL A 37 -29.64 3.21 14.50
C VAL A 37 -29.25 4.64 14.90
N ASP A 38 -30.06 5.63 14.53
CA ASP A 38 -29.81 7.05 14.86
C ASP A 38 -29.95 7.34 16.36
N ASP A 39 -30.92 6.71 17.05
CA ASP A 39 -31.07 6.86 18.49
C ASP A 39 -29.87 6.26 19.22
N LEU A 40 -29.44 5.06 18.83
CA LEU A 40 -28.27 4.39 19.37
C LEU A 40 -26.99 5.16 19.10
N ALA A 41 -26.85 5.76 17.90
CA ALA A 41 -25.70 6.59 17.57
C ALA A 41 -25.58 7.82 18.49
N ARG A 42 -26.71 8.49 18.80
CA ARG A 42 -26.73 9.62 19.75
C ARG A 42 -26.40 9.21 21.18
N LEU A 43 -26.89 8.04 21.62
CA LEU A 43 -26.56 7.50 22.93
C LEU A 43 -25.07 7.13 23.05
N LEU A 44 -24.49 6.55 21.99
CA LEU A 44 -23.06 6.21 21.92
C LEU A 44 -22.15 7.44 21.83
N ASP A 45 -22.63 8.56 21.28
CA ASP A 45 -21.86 9.82 21.37
C ASP A 45 -21.73 10.34 22.80
N ALA A 46 -22.75 10.11 23.64
CA ALA A 46 -22.76 10.51 25.02
C ALA A 46 -22.03 9.50 25.92
N ASP A 47 -22.14 8.20 25.62
CA ASP A 47 -21.51 7.13 26.42
C ASP A 47 -20.86 6.09 25.48
N PRO A 48 -19.69 6.42 24.89
CA PRO A 48 -19.06 5.58 23.85
C PRO A 48 -18.44 4.28 24.40
N LEU A 49 -18.34 4.12 25.72
CA LEU A 49 -17.80 2.91 26.33
C LEU A 49 -18.89 1.92 26.79
N ASN A 50 -20.14 2.20 26.49
CA ASN A 50 -21.28 1.37 26.88
C ASN A 50 -21.42 0.12 26.02
N VAL A 51 -20.96 -1.00 26.53
CA VAL A 51 -20.99 -2.30 25.81
C VAL A 51 -22.41 -2.71 25.43
N GLY A 52 -23.40 -2.41 26.27
CA GLY A 52 -24.82 -2.70 25.98
C GLY A 52 -25.31 -1.94 24.76
N LEU A 53 -24.95 -0.66 24.61
CA LEU A 53 -25.29 0.15 23.45
C LEU A 53 -24.59 -0.34 22.18
N HIS A 54 -23.32 -0.77 22.25
CA HIS A 54 -22.63 -1.36 21.10
C HIS A 54 -23.25 -2.68 20.67
N ARG A 55 -23.71 -3.52 21.60
CA ARG A 55 -24.46 -4.75 21.28
C ARG A 55 -25.76 -4.45 20.57
N ALA A 56 -26.56 -3.51 21.13
CA ALA A 56 -27.80 -3.06 20.52
C ALA A 56 -27.56 -2.44 19.10
N MET A 57 -26.49 -1.67 18.94
CA MET A 57 -26.10 -1.10 17.64
C MET A 57 -25.72 -2.20 16.64
N SER A 58 -24.96 -3.21 17.06
CA SER A 58 -24.63 -4.35 16.19
C SER A 58 -25.91 -5.05 15.69
N ASP A 59 -26.84 -5.35 16.59
CA ASP A 59 -28.12 -5.97 16.23
C ASP A 59 -28.94 -5.07 15.28
N ALA A 60 -29.07 -3.78 15.57
CA ALA A 60 -29.78 -2.83 14.72
C ALA A 60 -29.16 -2.69 13.33
N MET A 61 -27.83 -2.70 13.22
CA MET A 61 -27.10 -2.66 11.94
C MET A 61 -27.33 -3.93 11.13
N ARG A 62 -27.34 -5.11 11.77
CA ARG A 62 -27.70 -6.38 11.11
C ARG A 62 -29.13 -6.35 10.56
N ASP A 63 -30.10 -5.89 11.37
CA ASP A 63 -31.51 -5.82 10.98
C ASP A 63 -31.74 -4.79 9.84
N ALA A 64 -30.89 -3.76 9.76
CA ALA A 64 -30.83 -2.78 8.66
C ALA A 64 -30.06 -3.27 7.41
N GLY A 65 -29.47 -4.48 7.42
CA GLY A 65 -28.66 -5.01 6.33
C GLY A 65 -27.28 -4.35 6.17
N ASN A 66 -26.80 -3.65 7.20
CA ASN A 66 -25.48 -3.04 7.22
C ASN A 66 -24.44 -4.02 7.81
N GLU A 67 -23.85 -4.84 6.96
CA GLU A 67 -22.87 -5.87 7.37
C GLU A 67 -21.62 -5.28 8.00
N THR A 68 -21.11 -4.18 7.46
CA THR A 68 -19.90 -3.51 8.02
C THR A 68 -20.16 -3.01 9.43
N GLY A 69 -21.30 -2.34 9.66
CA GLY A 69 -21.69 -1.85 10.98
C GLY A 69 -21.92 -2.98 11.99
N PHE A 70 -22.60 -4.05 11.56
CA PHE A 70 -22.77 -5.27 12.36
C PHE A 70 -21.43 -5.84 12.82
N LEU A 71 -20.51 -6.04 11.88
CA LEU A 71 -19.16 -6.57 12.16
C LEU A 71 -18.36 -5.63 13.06
N ALA A 72 -18.36 -4.33 12.77
CA ALA A 72 -17.59 -3.33 13.52
C ALA A 72 -18.00 -3.29 14.99
N HIS A 73 -19.28 -3.14 15.27
CA HIS A 73 -19.78 -3.10 16.65
C HIS A 73 -19.70 -4.45 17.34
N GLY A 74 -19.82 -5.57 16.62
CA GLY A 74 -19.59 -6.92 17.13
C GLY A 74 -18.16 -7.11 17.63
N ILE A 75 -17.16 -6.76 16.82
CA ILE A 75 -15.73 -6.78 17.21
C ILE A 75 -15.48 -5.83 18.39
N GLY A 76 -16.12 -4.65 18.40
CA GLY A 76 -16.05 -3.73 19.54
C GLY A 76 -16.51 -4.39 20.84
N VAL A 77 -17.68 -5.06 20.84
CA VAL A 77 -18.21 -5.78 22.01
C VAL A 77 -17.23 -6.85 22.49
N GLU A 78 -16.71 -7.69 21.59
CA GLU A 78 -15.73 -8.71 21.94
C GLU A 78 -14.47 -8.09 22.57
N THR A 79 -13.97 -7.00 21.97
CA THR A 79 -12.78 -6.30 22.50
C THR A 79 -13.04 -5.68 23.87
N PHE A 80 -14.22 -5.10 24.11
CA PHE A 80 -14.61 -4.60 25.44
C PHE A 80 -14.57 -5.71 26.49
N GLU A 81 -15.09 -6.90 26.17
CA GLU A 81 -15.08 -8.03 27.10
C GLU A 81 -13.63 -8.51 27.40
N MET A 82 -12.77 -8.50 26.39
CA MET A 82 -11.34 -8.87 26.55
C MET A 82 -10.55 -7.84 27.35
N THR A 83 -10.83 -6.56 27.18
CA THR A 83 -10.05 -5.46 27.77
C THR A 83 -10.63 -4.88 29.05
N LYS A 84 -11.76 -5.37 29.53
CA LYS A 84 -12.50 -4.83 30.69
C LYS A 84 -11.70 -4.69 31.97
N THR A 85 -10.61 -5.45 32.14
CA THR A 85 -9.70 -5.37 33.27
C THR A 85 -8.53 -4.42 33.06
N TRP A 86 -8.37 -3.85 31.85
CA TRP A 86 -7.23 -3.01 31.47
C TRP A 86 -7.67 -1.56 31.33
N ALA A 87 -7.60 -0.79 32.40
CA ALA A 87 -8.03 0.61 32.40
C ALA A 87 -7.33 1.46 31.33
N GLN A 88 -6.08 1.14 30.96
CA GLN A 88 -5.31 1.80 29.92
C GLN A 88 -5.72 1.42 28.50
N ALA A 89 -6.60 0.44 28.32
CA ALA A 89 -7.04 -0.04 27.01
C ALA A 89 -8.49 0.39 26.68
N ALA A 90 -9.05 1.34 27.40
CA ALA A 90 -10.46 1.74 27.24
C ALA A 90 -10.81 2.23 25.82
N ALA A 91 -9.87 2.83 25.10
CA ALA A 91 -10.06 3.31 23.74
C ALA A 91 -9.88 2.23 22.65
N ILE A 92 -9.29 1.07 22.97
CA ILE A 92 -8.98 0.02 21.99
C ILE A 92 -10.24 -0.55 21.30
N PRO A 93 -11.34 -0.85 22.01
CA PRO A 93 -12.57 -1.28 21.35
C PRO A 93 -13.09 -0.27 20.32
N LEU A 94 -13.03 1.02 20.63
CA LEU A 94 -13.46 2.11 19.74
C LEU A 94 -12.54 2.22 18.53
N PHE A 95 -11.23 2.08 18.75
CA PHE A 95 -10.23 1.99 17.67
C PHE A 95 -10.51 0.80 16.74
N ASN A 96 -10.85 -0.38 17.29
CA ASN A 96 -11.16 -1.56 16.48
C ASN A 96 -12.43 -1.36 15.65
N ILE A 97 -13.48 -0.75 16.22
CA ILE A 97 -14.70 -0.37 15.48
C ILE A 97 -14.33 0.51 14.27
N ALA A 98 -13.55 1.57 14.52
CA ALA A 98 -13.10 2.48 13.46
C ALA A 98 -12.29 1.75 12.38
N THR A 99 -11.43 0.81 12.78
CA THR A 99 -10.56 0.06 11.87
C THR A 99 -11.37 -0.86 10.95
N VAL A 100 -12.42 -1.50 11.45
CA VAL A 100 -13.32 -2.31 10.61
C VAL A 100 -13.97 -1.44 9.52
N TYR A 101 -14.53 -0.28 9.87
CA TYR A 101 -15.08 0.64 8.88
C TYR A 101 -14.03 1.08 7.85
N TYR A 102 -12.82 1.42 8.31
CA TYR A 102 -11.73 1.83 7.43
C TYR A 102 -11.35 0.74 6.43
N MET A 103 -11.20 -0.51 6.87
CA MET A 103 -10.86 -1.65 6.02
C MET A 103 -11.92 -1.96 4.96
N HIS A 104 -13.18 -1.59 5.21
CA HIS A 104 -14.28 -1.72 4.24
C HIS A 104 -14.49 -0.47 3.37
N GLY A 105 -13.63 0.57 3.50
CA GLY A 105 -13.72 1.81 2.73
C GLY A 105 -14.75 2.81 3.24
N ASP A 106 -15.38 2.56 4.38
CA ASP A 106 -16.39 3.43 5.00
C ASP A 106 -15.71 4.57 5.80
N HIS A 107 -15.10 5.51 5.09
CA HIS A 107 -14.25 6.56 5.67
C HIS A 107 -15.01 7.49 6.64
N GLY A 108 -16.30 7.77 6.43
CA GLY A 108 -17.11 8.61 7.31
C GLY A 108 -17.25 8.03 8.72
N PRO A 109 -17.83 6.84 8.87
CA PRO A 109 -17.90 6.13 10.16
C PRO A 109 -16.51 5.87 10.76
N ALA A 110 -15.50 5.49 9.97
CA ALA A 110 -14.14 5.27 10.45
C ALA A 110 -13.57 6.53 11.13
N LYS A 111 -13.66 7.69 10.46
CA LYS A 111 -13.23 8.98 11.00
C LYS A 111 -13.90 9.28 12.34
N ARG A 112 -15.25 9.18 12.40
CA ARG A 112 -16.01 9.43 13.61
C ARG A 112 -15.52 8.57 14.78
N TRP A 113 -15.35 7.27 14.58
CA TRP A 113 -14.96 6.35 15.65
C TRP A 113 -13.50 6.52 16.07
N TYR A 114 -12.57 6.86 15.16
CA TYR A 114 -11.22 7.26 15.55
C TYR A 114 -11.22 8.55 16.38
N GLU A 115 -12.01 9.56 16.00
CA GLU A 115 -12.16 10.80 16.77
C GLU A 115 -12.75 10.53 18.16
N ILE A 116 -13.71 9.60 18.29
CA ILE A 116 -14.25 9.18 19.58
C ILE A 116 -13.19 8.44 20.42
N ALA A 117 -12.44 7.53 19.82
CA ALA A 117 -11.34 6.84 20.49
C ALA A 117 -10.30 7.83 21.04
N LEU A 118 -9.96 8.87 20.27
CA LEU A 118 -9.02 9.92 20.67
C LEU A 118 -9.59 10.89 21.72
N ARG A 119 -10.92 11.00 21.87
CA ARG A 119 -11.51 11.70 23.02
C ARG A 119 -11.35 10.92 24.32
N VAL A 120 -11.32 9.58 24.25
CA VAL A 120 -11.11 8.69 25.39
C VAL A 120 -9.62 8.59 25.75
N ASP A 121 -8.77 8.44 24.73
CA ASP A 121 -7.32 8.37 24.87
C ASP A 121 -6.64 9.23 23.79
N PRO A 122 -6.28 10.49 24.12
CA PRO A 122 -5.61 11.40 23.19
C PRO A 122 -4.21 10.95 22.77
N ASP A 123 -3.59 10.03 23.49
CA ASP A 123 -2.24 9.53 23.25
C ASP A 123 -2.24 8.18 22.52
N LEU A 124 -3.39 7.71 22.02
CA LEU A 124 -3.48 6.49 21.25
C LEU A 124 -2.84 6.67 19.85
N ALA A 125 -1.54 6.43 19.75
CA ALA A 125 -0.74 6.65 18.53
C ALA A 125 -1.33 5.96 17.29
N MET A 126 -1.83 4.73 17.42
CA MET A 126 -2.43 3.96 16.33
C MET A 126 -3.70 4.64 15.78
N ALA A 127 -4.52 5.25 16.66
CA ALA A 127 -5.71 5.98 16.21
C ALA A 127 -5.34 7.24 15.41
N HIS A 128 -4.33 7.98 15.85
CA HIS A 128 -3.78 9.10 15.09
C HIS A 128 -3.22 8.67 13.75
N GLN A 129 -2.49 7.54 13.68
CA GLN A 129 -1.92 7.02 12.43
C GLN A 129 -3.01 6.64 11.42
N ASN A 130 -4.02 5.90 11.86
CA ASN A 130 -5.10 5.48 10.98
C ASN A 130 -6.01 6.66 10.58
N LEU A 131 -6.26 7.59 11.49
CA LEU A 131 -7.01 8.81 11.17
C LEU A 131 -6.27 9.69 10.15
N ALA A 132 -4.94 9.74 10.20
CA ALA A 132 -4.14 10.39 9.16
C ALA A 132 -4.35 9.72 7.79
N ALA A 133 -4.39 8.38 7.73
CA ALA A 133 -4.66 7.66 6.48
C ALA A 133 -6.08 7.91 5.95
N VAL A 134 -7.09 8.02 6.84
CA VAL A 134 -8.45 8.43 6.45
C VAL A 134 -8.45 9.84 5.85
N TYR A 135 -7.76 10.81 6.48
CA TYR A 135 -7.66 12.17 5.98
C TYR A 135 -6.93 12.26 4.62
N ASP A 136 -5.88 11.44 4.40
CA ASP A 136 -5.21 11.34 3.10
C ASP A 136 -6.19 10.85 2.01
N SER A 137 -6.97 9.80 2.30
CA SER A 137 -7.93 9.25 1.34
C SER A 137 -9.11 10.18 1.03
N THR A 138 -9.42 11.11 1.94
CA THR A 138 -10.47 12.13 1.76
C THR A 138 -9.94 13.47 1.24
N GLY A 139 -8.63 13.59 0.96
CA GLY A 139 -8.01 14.81 0.42
C GLY A 139 -7.72 15.90 1.45
N GLU A 140 -7.82 15.60 2.74
CA GLU A 140 -7.59 16.55 3.85
C GLU A 140 -6.11 16.54 4.31
N ALA A 141 -5.18 16.76 3.39
CA ALA A 141 -3.73 16.56 3.57
C ALA A 141 -3.13 17.27 4.81
N ALA A 142 -3.58 18.49 5.14
CA ALA A 142 -3.08 19.23 6.31
C ALA A 142 -3.45 18.53 7.63
N LYS A 143 -4.67 17.99 7.74
CA LYS A 143 -5.10 17.23 8.91
C LYS A 143 -4.36 15.88 8.98
N ALA A 144 -4.20 15.20 7.84
CA ALA A 144 -3.41 13.98 7.76
C ALA A 144 -2.01 14.19 8.32
N GLN A 145 -1.32 15.25 7.87
CA GLN A 145 0.02 15.58 8.36
C GLN A 145 0.06 15.88 9.86
N THR A 146 -0.95 16.60 10.39
CA THR A 146 -1.05 16.89 11.82
C THR A 146 -1.16 15.61 12.66
N HIS A 147 -2.10 14.73 12.29
CA HIS A 147 -2.29 13.46 13.01
C HIS A 147 -1.09 12.53 12.87
N ARG A 148 -0.46 12.47 11.70
CA ARG A 148 0.76 11.70 11.47
C ARG A 148 1.91 12.19 12.37
N ALA A 149 2.11 13.49 12.47
CA ALA A 149 3.13 14.07 13.35
C ALA A 149 2.88 13.75 14.83
N ILE A 150 1.62 13.74 15.27
CA ILE A 150 1.26 13.32 16.63
C ILE A 150 1.56 11.83 16.82
N ALA A 151 1.10 10.96 15.92
CA ALA A 151 1.29 9.52 16.00
C ALA A 151 2.77 9.15 16.19
N TYR A 152 3.64 9.67 15.31
CA TYR A 152 5.06 9.32 15.36
C TYR A 152 5.85 10.07 16.45
N ARG A 153 5.33 11.18 17.00
CA ARG A 153 5.87 11.75 18.23
C ARG A 153 5.59 10.85 19.43
N LEU A 154 4.42 10.20 19.46
CA LEU A 154 4.02 9.28 20.54
C LEU A 154 4.73 7.93 20.41
N GLN A 155 4.77 7.38 19.20
CA GLN A 155 5.34 6.05 18.95
C GLN A 155 6.03 5.99 17.59
N ARG A 156 7.35 5.73 17.58
CA ARG A 156 8.17 5.61 16.36
C ARG A 156 8.53 4.17 16.03
N ILE A 157 8.42 3.27 17.01
CA ILE A 157 8.80 1.87 16.89
C ILE A 157 7.56 1.02 17.05
N TYR A 158 7.30 0.17 16.08
CA TYR A 158 6.22 -0.81 16.09
C TYR A 158 6.80 -2.21 15.95
N ILE A 159 6.55 -3.08 16.96
CA ILE A 159 7.07 -4.44 16.99
C ILE A 159 5.94 -5.39 16.61
N GLU A 160 6.18 -6.21 15.61
CA GLU A 160 5.30 -7.28 15.15
C GLU A 160 6.04 -8.61 15.37
N PRO A 161 5.80 -9.28 16.52
CA PRO A 161 6.53 -10.49 16.88
C PRO A 161 6.06 -11.70 16.04
N ALA A 162 6.99 -12.62 15.79
CA ALA A 162 6.70 -13.95 15.30
C ALA A 162 7.58 -14.96 16.03
N ASP A 163 6.97 -15.91 16.72
CA ASP A 163 7.66 -16.79 17.68
C ASP A 163 8.77 -17.65 17.07
N ASN A 164 8.61 -18.06 15.82
CA ASN A 164 9.55 -18.92 15.11
C ASN A 164 10.36 -18.19 14.03
N ALA A 165 10.40 -16.85 14.08
CA ALA A 165 11.15 -16.10 13.10
C ALA A 165 12.66 -16.39 13.23
N PRO A 166 13.37 -16.69 12.13
CA PRO A 166 14.79 -17.02 12.17
C PRO A 166 15.68 -15.83 12.51
N ARG A 167 15.13 -14.61 12.39
CA ARG A 167 15.83 -13.34 12.65
C ARG A 167 14.84 -12.21 12.94
N ARG A 168 15.37 -11.16 13.59
CA ARG A 168 14.66 -9.89 13.82
C ARG A 168 15.10 -8.87 12.78
N VAL A 169 14.16 -8.38 12.00
CA VAL A 169 14.42 -7.41 10.92
C VAL A 169 13.98 -6.03 11.38
N LEU A 170 14.92 -5.10 11.47
CA LEU A 170 14.62 -3.68 11.61
C LEU A 170 14.28 -3.11 10.23
N ILE A 171 13.09 -2.54 10.10
CA ILE A 171 12.59 -1.95 8.85
C ILE A 171 12.60 -0.43 9.01
N LEU A 172 13.51 0.25 8.33
CA LEU A 172 13.51 1.71 8.27
C LEU A 172 12.40 2.15 7.31
N CYS A 173 11.47 2.93 7.80
CA CYS A 173 10.37 3.47 7.02
C CYS A 173 10.18 4.96 7.30
N THR A 174 9.48 5.64 6.41
CA THR A 174 8.92 6.97 6.69
C THR A 174 7.54 6.83 7.32
N GLY A 175 7.12 7.84 8.06
CA GLY A 175 5.74 7.93 8.52
C GLY A 175 4.72 8.09 7.39
N ASN A 176 5.17 8.42 6.18
CA ASN A 176 4.34 8.44 4.97
C ASN A 176 4.50 7.13 4.20
N ALA A 177 3.41 6.37 4.05
CA ALA A 177 3.43 5.09 3.34
C ALA A 177 3.90 5.18 1.89
N ALA A 178 3.66 6.29 1.21
CA ALA A 178 3.93 6.48 -0.22
C ALA A 178 5.41 6.33 -0.62
N GLY A 179 6.34 6.50 0.31
CA GLY A 179 7.79 6.35 0.02
C GLY A 179 8.37 5.00 0.37
N ASN A 180 7.59 4.11 0.98
CA ASN A 180 8.09 2.84 1.50
C ASN A 180 7.86 1.70 0.51
N VAL A 181 8.78 0.74 0.51
CA VAL A 181 8.58 -0.57 -0.13
C VAL A 181 7.38 -1.25 0.53
N PRO A 182 6.41 -1.76 -0.23
CA PRO A 182 5.37 -2.63 0.31
C PRO A 182 5.98 -3.99 0.69
N PHE A 183 6.37 -4.14 1.94
CA PHE A 183 7.18 -5.30 2.39
C PHE A 183 6.39 -6.47 2.97
N ASP A 184 5.06 -6.39 3.10
CA ASP A 184 4.26 -7.42 3.78
C ASP A 184 4.37 -8.80 3.12
N THR A 185 4.44 -8.86 1.80
CA THR A 185 4.67 -10.12 1.08
C THR A 185 6.11 -10.62 1.23
N LEU A 186 7.10 -9.72 1.27
CA LEU A 186 8.52 -10.07 1.39
C LEU A 186 8.90 -10.49 2.81
N LEU A 187 8.21 -9.93 3.80
CA LEU A 187 8.40 -10.16 5.24
C LEU A 187 7.04 -10.45 5.87
N PRO A 188 6.42 -11.64 5.63
CA PRO A 188 5.11 -11.97 6.17
C PRO A 188 5.13 -11.90 7.71
N PHE A 189 4.14 -11.23 8.30
CA PHE A 189 4.06 -11.03 9.77
C PHE A 189 3.94 -12.36 10.55
N THR A 190 3.49 -13.43 9.88
CA THR A 190 3.38 -14.76 10.48
C THR A 190 4.72 -15.48 10.63
N THR A 191 5.73 -15.11 9.84
CA THR A 191 7.04 -15.79 9.79
C THR A 191 8.23 -14.85 10.02
N SER A 192 8.01 -13.53 10.07
CA SER A 192 9.05 -12.53 10.21
C SER A 192 8.84 -11.70 11.48
N TYR A 193 9.83 -11.68 12.39
CA TYR A 193 9.86 -10.74 13.49
C TYR A 193 10.24 -9.36 12.97
N ARG A 194 9.29 -8.46 12.91
CA ARG A 194 9.46 -7.13 12.29
C ARG A 194 9.50 -6.04 13.35
N ILE A 195 10.46 -5.12 13.20
CA ILE A 195 10.60 -3.90 14.01
C ILE A 195 10.52 -2.74 13.02
N LYS A 196 9.35 -2.11 12.90
CA LYS A 196 9.17 -0.93 12.03
C LYS A 196 9.63 0.32 12.77
N TYR A 197 10.47 1.12 12.15
CA TYR A 197 11.05 2.33 12.73
C TYR A 197 10.86 3.52 11.81
N ALA A 198 10.01 4.48 12.23
CA ALA A 198 9.78 5.74 11.52
C ALA A 198 10.96 6.69 11.76
N ILE A 199 12.03 6.47 11.00
CA ILE A 199 13.33 7.15 11.20
C ILE A 199 13.29 8.65 10.90
N ASP A 200 12.35 9.10 10.07
CA ASP A 200 12.12 10.50 9.74
C ASP A 200 11.58 11.34 10.91
N TYR A 201 11.00 10.69 11.92
CA TYR A 201 10.51 11.30 13.15
C TYR A 201 11.42 11.08 14.35
N ALA A 202 12.55 10.37 14.17
CA ALA A 202 13.42 9.97 15.25
C ALA A 202 14.72 10.76 15.28
N ALA A 203 15.17 11.15 16.47
CA ALA A 203 16.49 11.72 16.67
C ALA A 203 17.59 10.63 16.66
N ASP A 204 18.83 11.00 16.34
CA ASP A 204 19.97 10.07 16.28
C ASP A 204 20.22 9.34 17.62
N ALA A 205 19.91 9.96 18.76
CA ALA A 205 20.06 9.36 20.09
C ALA A 205 19.04 8.23 20.36
N GLU A 206 17.93 8.18 19.62
CA GLU A 206 16.93 7.13 19.78
C GLU A 206 17.37 5.80 19.15
N ASP A 207 18.34 5.85 18.24
CA ASP A 207 18.91 4.65 17.60
C ASP A 207 19.55 3.70 18.61
N ASP A 208 20.09 4.23 19.70
CA ASP A 208 20.74 3.45 20.77
C ASP A 208 19.72 2.74 21.69
N GLN A 209 18.43 3.09 21.58
CA GLN A 209 17.33 2.51 22.34
C GLN A 209 16.52 1.48 21.55
N LEU A 210 16.91 1.20 20.31
CA LEU A 210 16.23 0.22 19.47
C LEU A 210 16.30 -1.18 20.10
N PRO A 211 15.22 -1.97 20.04
CA PRO A 211 15.27 -3.36 20.45
C PRO A 211 16.29 -4.14 19.62
N PRO A 212 16.84 -5.25 20.13
CA PRO A 212 17.83 -6.05 19.41
C PRO A 212 17.30 -6.50 18.04
N PHE A 213 18.11 -6.33 17.00
CA PHE A 213 17.85 -6.78 15.63
C PHE A 213 19.09 -7.40 15.00
N ASP A 214 18.90 -8.23 13.97
CA ASP A 214 19.95 -8.97 13.29
C ASP A 214 20.30 -8.37 11.92
N LEU A 215 19.32 -7.75 11.27
CA LEU A 215 19.38 -7.20 9.92
C LEU A 215 18.58 -5.91 9.83
N VAL A 216 19.03 -4.98 9.00
CA VAL A 216 18.28 -3.77 8.64
C VAL A 216 17.80 -3.87 7.20
N PHE A 217 16.51 -3.60 6.97
CA PHE A 217 15.96 -3.39 5.65
C PHE A 217 15.53 -1.92 5.51
N ASN A 218 16.22 -1.17 4.65
CA ASN A 218 15.78 0.19 4.32
C ASN A 218 14.62 0.12 3.33
N ALA A 219 13.42 0.27 3.84
CA ALA A 219 12.19 0.26 3.04
C ALA A 219 11.89 1.62 2.41
N ILE A 220 12.63 2.69 2.72
CA ILE A 220 12.47 4.01 2.09
C ILE A 220 13.05 3.93 0.67
N GLY A 221 12.25 3.43 -0.25
CA GLY A 221 12.69 3.06 -1.60
C GLY A 221 12.44 4.13 -2.66
N GLU A 222 11.61 5.15 -2.39
CA GLU A 222 11.36 6.26 -3.32
C GLU A 222 12.48 7.30 -3.19
N PRO A 223 13.30 7.50 -4.24
CA PRO A 223 14.47 8.38 -4.15
C PRO A 223 14.13 9.85 -3.88
N ASP A 224 12.99 10.36 -4.35
CA ASP A 224 12.57 11.74 -4.10
C ASP A 224 12.18 11.97 -2.63
N ILE A 225 11.72 10.92 -1.94
CA ILE A 225 11.42 10.93 -0.50
C ILE A 225 12.67 10.62 0.32
N ALA A 226 13.54 9.74 -0.17
CA ALA A 226 14.76 9.36 0.52
C ALA A 226 15.82 10.47 0.52
N GLU A 227 15.87 11.33 -0.51
CA GLU A 227 16.93 12.36 -0.67
C GLU A 227 16.97 13.35 0.50
N PRO A 228 15.87 13.96 0.98
CA PRO A 228 15.90 14.81 2.17
C PRO A 228 16.35 14.08 3.43
N LEU A 229 16.14 12.77 3.51
CA LEU A 229 16.47 11.92 4.65
C LEU A 229 17.88 11.32 4.56
N ALA A 230 18.57 11.47 3.42
CA ALA A 230 19.87 10.85 3.18
C ALA A 230 20.89 11.10 4.31
N PRO A 231 21.06 12.33 4.86
CA PRO A 231 22.01 12.55 5.95
C PRO A 231 21.65 11.78 7.23
N ARG A 232 20.34 11.63 7.54
CA ARG A 232 19.86 10.86 8.69
C ARG A 232 20.08 9.36 8.51
N LEU A 233 19.76 8.84 7.32
CA LEU A 233 19.94 7.45 6.96
C LEU A 233 21.42 7.05 6.91
N GLU A 234 22.29 7.93 6.45
CA GLU A 234 23.74 7.71 6.41
C GLU A 234 24.34 7.65 7.82
N ARG A 235 23.97 8.57 8.72
CA ARG A 235 24.41 8.52 10.12
C ARG A 235 23.95 7.24 10.81
N PHE A 236 22.70 6.81 10.57
CA PHE A 236 22.21 5.53 11.06
C PHE A 236 23.03 4.36 10.51
N ALA A 237 23.24 4.31 9.19
CA ALA A 237 23.99 3.23 8.53
C ALA A 237 25.44 3.10 9.04
N GLN A 238 26.08 4.22 9.36
CA GLN A 238 27.43 4.25 9.92
C GLN A 238 27.51 3.69 11.35
N ARG A 239 26.44 3.81 12.13
CA ARG A 239 26.39 3.47 13.57
C ARG A 239 25.79 2.10 13.85
N CYS A 240 24.86 1.61 13.00
CA CYS A 240 24.04 0.44 13.33
C CYS A 240 24.82 -0.88 13.47
N GLY A 241 26.01 -1.02 12.87
CA GLY A 241 26.88 -2.20 12.97
C GLY A 241 26.26 -3.54 12.50
N ARG A 242 25.11 -3.50 11.84
CA ARG A 242 24.39 -4.67 11.29
C ARG A 242 24.35 -4.58 9.76
N PRO A 243 24.17 -5.71 9.06
CA PRO A 243 23.98 -5.68 7.63
C PRO A 243 22.76 -4.83 7.25
N LEU A 244 22.92 -3.96 6.26
CA LEU A 244 21.89 -3.06 5.75
C LEU A 244 21.56 -3.44 4.31
N LEU A 245 20.33 -3.82 4.05
CA LEU A 245 19.80 -4.03 2.71
C LEU A 245 19.28 -2.70 2.14
N ASN A 246 19.48 -2.46 0.86
CA ASN A 246 19.14 -1.23 0.15
C ASN A 246 19.75 0.01 0.82
N PRO A 247 21.08 0.16 0.80
CA PRO A 247 21.72 1.34 1.37
C PRO A 247 21.26 2.62 0.65
N PRO A 248 21.19 3.78 1.36
CA PRO A 248 20.65 5.04 0.83
C PRO A 248 21.26 5.46 -0.51
N GLN A 249 22.57 5.23 -0.68
CA GLN A 249 23.29 5.58 -1.91
C GLN A 249 22.84 4.76 -3.12
N ALA A 250 22.43 3.49 -2.92
CA ALA A 250 21.90 2.65 -3.99
C ALA A 250 20.51 3.14 -4.43
N ILE A 251 19.68 3.54 -3.46
CA ILE A 251 18.35 4.10 -3.75
C ILE A 251 18.46 5.44 -4.49
N ALA A 252 19.34 6.34 -4.03
CA ALA A 252 19.54 7.64 -4.66
C ALA A 252 19.92 7.57 -6.15
N ARG A 253 20.56 6.46 -6.58
CA ARG A 253 20.92 6.23 -7.99
C ARG A 253 19.71 5.91 -8.89
N THR A 254 18.61 5.44 -8.34
CA THR A 254 17.39 5.11 -9.11
C THR A 254 16.53 6.31 -9.44
N ARG A 255 16.94 7.52 -9.02
CA ARG A 255 16.23 8.76 -9.35
C ARG A 255 16.09 8.93 -10.86
N ARG A 256 14.89 9.30 -11.33
CA ARG A 256 14.52 9.29 -12.76
C ARG A 256 15.50 10.06 -13.64
N ASN A 257 15.94 11.24 -13.22
CA ASN A 257 16.89 12.07 -13.98
C ASN A 257 18.33 11.55 -13.91
N ARG A 258 18.66 10.64 -13.00
CA ARG A 258 19.99 10.00 -12.89
C ARG A 258 20.06 8.66 -13.64
N LEU A 259 18.90 8.06 -13.91
CA LEU A 259 18.82 6.74 -14.53
C LEU A 259 19.47 6.68 -15.92
N PRO A 260 19.31 7.67 -16.82
CA PRO A 260 19.97 7.67 -18.14
C PRO A 260 21.49 7.61 -18.04
N GLU A 261 22.09 8.34 -17.10
CA GLU A 261 23.54 8.32 -16.85
C GLU A 261 23.97 7.00 -16.20
N LEU A 262 23.23 6.53 -15.20
CA LEU A 262 23.53 5.28 -14.49
C LEU A 262 23.58 4.08 -15.45
N LEU A 263 22.67 4.00 -16.41
CA LEU A 263 22.57 2.88 -17.35
C LEU A 263 23.29 3.17 -18.68
N ALA A 264 23.94 4.33 -18.81
CA ALA A 264 24.76 4.63 -19.97
C ALA A 264 25.85 3.56 -20.16
N ASN A 265 26.18 3.29 -21.40
CA ASN A 265 27.20 2.31 -21.82
C ASN A 265 26.90 0.85 -21.40
N LEU A 266 25.65 0.52 -21.11
CA LEU A 266 25.19 -0.86 -21.10
C LEU A 266 24.72 -1.25 -22.51
N ASP A 267 25.28 -2.36 -23.01
CA ASP A 267 24.89 -2.88 -24.30
C ASP A 267 23.40 -3.23 -24.29
N ASP A 268 22.72 -2.90 -25.38
CA ASP A 268 21.31 -3.23 -25.61
C ASP A 268 20.31 -2.61 -24.63
N VAL A 269 20.71 -1.55 -23.90
CA VAL A 269 19.88 -0.78 -23.00
C VAL A 269 19.64 0.62 -23.54
N VAL A 270 18.39 1.05 -23.50
CA VAL A 270 17.94 2.41 -23.86
C VAL A 270 17.15 3.00 -22.71
N VAL A 271 17.44 4.25 -22.36
CA VAL A 271 16.71 5.02 -21.35
C VAL A 271 16.39 6.38 -21.95
N ALA A 272 15.15 6.84 -21.80
CA ALA A 272 14.77 8.18 -22.24
C ALA A 272 15.54 9.25 -21.47
N ARG A 273 15.94 10.32 -22.14
CA ARG A 273 16.49 11.51 -21.49
C ARG A 273 15.45 12.09 -20.53
N CYS A 274 15.90 12.46 -19.35
CA CYS A 274 15.05 12.95 -18.26
C CYS A 274 15.76 14.06 -17.50
N ILE A 275 15.11 15.19 -17.32
CA ILE A 275 15.55 16.28 -16.45
C ILE A 275 14.56 16.50 -15.32
N LEU A 276 15.04 17.10 -14.25
CA LEU A 276 14.21 17.63 -13.18
C LEU A 276 14.13 19.15 -13.33
N LEU A 277 12.93 19.68 -13.37
CA LEU A 277 12.64 21.09 -13.24
C LEU A 277 12.21 21.35 -11.79
N ASP A 278 13.14 21.80 -10.96
CA ASP A 278 12.88 22.10 -9.54
C ASP A 278 12.04 23.37 -9.39
N GLN A 279 12.14 24.28 -10.35
CA GLN A 279 11.44 25.56 -10.38
C GLN A 279 11.03 25.89 -11.82
N MET A 280 9.99 26.72 -11.95
CA MET A 280 9.58 27.26 -13.24
C MET A 280 10.73 28.03 -13.89
N PRO A 281 11.12 27.73 -15.14
CA PRO A 281 12.12 28.53 -15.87
C PRO A 281 11.65 29.97 -16.06
N GLY A 282 12.59 30.93 -16.07
CA GLY A 282 12.27 32.35 -16.15
C GLY A 282 11.62 32.80 -17.47
N SER A 283 11.74 31.97 -18.55
CA SER A 283 11.06 32.20 -19.83
C SER A 283 11.00 30.89 -20.63
N ILE A 284 10.10 30.88 -21.62
CA ILE A 284 9.95 29.76 -22.57
C ILE A 284 11.26 29.51 -23.37
N ASP A 285 12.02 30.57 -23.69
CA ASP A 285 13.29 30.46 -24.41
C ASP A 285 14.37 29.78 -23.54
N ILE A 286 14.38 30.07 -22.23
CA ILE A 286 15.26 29.40 -21.27
C ILE A 286 14.92 27.91 -21.17
N LEU A 287 13.60 27.60 -21.10
CA LEU A 287 13.14 26.20 -21.10
C LEU A 287 13.57 25.50 -22.39
N ALA A 288 13.31 26.09 -23.55
CA ALA A 288 13.68 25.53 -24.85
C ALA A 288 15.19 25.27 -24.95
N THR A 289 16.01 26.25 -24.54
CA THR A 289 17.47 26.11 -24.52
C THR A 289 17.93 24.95 -23.63
N ARG A 290 17.33 24.81 -22.45
CA ARG A 290 17.64 23.73 -21.50
C ARG A 290 17.26 22.36 -22.10
N LEU A 291 16.06 22.22 -22.69
CA LEU A 291 15.65 20.95 -23.29
C LEU A 291 16.62 20.51 -24.41
N VAL A 292 16.99 21.45 -25.29
CA VAL A 292 17.96 21.18 -26.36
C VAL A 292 19.32 20.78 -25.81
N SER A 293 19.84 21.50 -24.80
CA SER A 293 21.15 21.19 -24.20
C SER A 293 21.21 19.82 -23.52
N GLU A 294 20.06 19.34 -23.02
CA GLU A 294 19.92 18.03 -22.37
C GLU A 294 19.53 16.90 -23.37
N GLY A 295 19.35 17.25 -24.64
CA GLY A 295 18.96 16.29 -25.69
C GLY A 295 17.56 15.74 -25.49
N ILE A 296 16.63 16.60 -25.05
CA ILE A 296 15.21 16.27 -24.88
C ILE A 296 14.42 16.84 -26.06
N ASP A 297 13.86 15.93 -26.86
CA ASP A 297 13.06 16.25 -28.05
C ASP A 297 11.57 16.00 -27.79
N PHE A 298 10.72 16.80 -28.47
CA PHE A 298 9.28 16.58 -28.45
C PHE A 298 8.87 15.37 -29.28
N PRO A 299 7.79 14.67 -28.87
CA PRO A 299 6.94 14.96 -27.71
C PRO A 299 7.62 14.60 -26.38
N VAL A 300 7.21 15.28 -25.31
CA VAL A 300 7.74 15.06 -23.97
C VAL A 300 6.63 14.70 -22.98
N LEU A 301 7.01 14.03 -21.90
CA LEU A 301 6.16 13.72 -20.76
C LEU A 301 6.55 14.60 -19.57
N THR A 302 5.55 15.15 -18.86
CA THR A 302 5.74 15.68 -17.51
C THR A 302 5.21 14.71 -16.48
N ARG A 303 5.84 14.70 -15.30
CA ARG A 303 5.46 13.88 -14.16
C ARG A 303 5.85 14.56 -12.85
N PRO A 304 4.91 14.69 -11.87
CA PRO A 304 5.25 15.14 -10.52
C PRO A 304 6.23 14.19 -9.81
N LEU A 305 6.96 14.72 -8.82
CA LEU A 305 7.86 13.93 -7.98
C LEU A 305 7.08 12.93 -7.13
N ALA A 306 7.73 11.82 -6.78
CA ALA A 306 7.21 10.78 -5.87
C ALA A 306 5.83 10.22 -6.28
N LYS A 307 5.45 10.31 -7.57
CA LYS A 307 4.20 9.73 -8.10
C LYS A 307 4.47 8.46 -8.90
N HIS A 308 3.56 7.47 -8.74
CA HIS A 308 3.65 6.15 -9.34
C HIS A 308 2.40 5.82 -10.16
N GLY A 309 2.44 4.72 -10.93
CA GLY A 309 1.27 4.21 -11.66
C GLY A 309 0.72 5.10 -12.78
N GLY A 310 1.47 6.12 -13.20
CA GLY A 310 1.01 7.07 -14.23
C GLY A 310 0.25 8.27 -13.68
N GLU A 311 0.15 8.42 -12.37
CA GLU A 311 -0.51 9.58 -11.74
C GLU A 311 0.20 10.89 -12.15
N GLY A 312 -0.57 11.84 -12.69
CA GLY A 312 -0.06 13.14 -13.14
C GLY A 312 0.85 13.09 -14.37
N LEU A 313 0.93 11.94 -15.08
CA LEU A 313 1.72 11.82 -16.30
C LEU A 313 0.98 12.45 -17.48
N THR A 314 1.57 13.48 -18.07
CA THR A 314 0.95 14.24 -19.17
C THR A 314 1.89 14.33 -20.38
N LEU A 315 1.33 14.14 -21.60
CA LEU A 315 2.05 14.22 -22.86
C LEU A 315 1.89 15.62 -23.48
N HIS A 316 3.03 16.23 -23.85
CA HIS A 316 3.08 17.54 -24.51
C HIS A 316 3.77 17.40 -25.87
N THR A 317 3.14 17.93 -26.92
CA THR A 317 3.63 17.85 -28.29
C THR A 317 4.38 19.09 -28.76
N SER A 318 4.34 20.17 -27.96
CA SER A 318 5.03 21.43 -28.26
C SER A 318 5.53 22.13 -26.99
N ILE A 319 6.45 23.06 -27.18
CA ILE A 319 7.01 23.86 -26.08
C ILE A 319 5.93 24.75 -25.43
N ASP A 320 4.99 25.30 -26.22
CA ASP A 320 3.90 26.14 -25.72
C ASP A 320 2.96 25.34 -24.80
N ALA A 321 2.60 24.10 -25.22
CA ALA A 321 1.77 23.21 -24.43
C ALA A 321 2.47 22.82 -23.11
N LEU A 322 3.78 22.54 -23.16
CA LEU A 322 4.57 22.26 -21.98
C LEU A 322 4.66 23.46 -21.04
N TRP A 323 4.92 24.66 -21.60
CA TRP A 323 5.02 25.89 -20.82
C TRP A 323 3.75 26.19 -20.07
N SER A 324 2.59 26.18 -20.75
CA SER A 324 1.28 26.42 -20.12
C SER A 324 0.97 25.43 -19.00
N ALA A 325 1.31 24.15 -19.19
CA ALA A 325 1.11 23.13 -18.16
C ALA A 325 2.02 23.35 -16.92
N LEU A 326 3.26 23.78 -17.13
CA LEU A 326 4.18 24.09 -16.02
C LEU A 326 3.75 25.33 -15.24
N GLU A 327 3.19 26.35 -15.89
CA GLU A 327 2.63 27.55 -15.22
C GLU A 327 1.46 27.19 -14.29
N GLU A 328 0.61 26.24 -14.68
CA GLU A 328 -0.53 25.80 -13.89
C GLU A 328 -0.13 24.95 -12.67
N LEU A 329 0.94 24.17 -12.78
CA LEU A 329 1.30 23.19 -11.76
C LEU A 329 2.09 23.77 -10.58
N ASP A 330 2.89 24.83 -10.79
CA ASP A 330 3.75 25.51 -9.79
C ASP A 330 4.45 24.53 -8.81
N ALA A 331 4.92 23.40 -9.32
CA ALA A 331 5.53 22.34 -8.54
C ALA A 331 6.64 21.65 -9.35
N PRO A 332 7.67 21.09 -8.69
CA PRO A 332 8.74 20.36 -9.38
C PRO A 332 8.21 19.24 -10.27
N GLN A 333 8.76 19.14 -11.48
CA GLN A 333 8.36 18.16 -12.48
C GLN A 333 9.57 17.47 -13.10
N TYR A 334 9.45 16.17 -13.36
CA TYR A 334 10.30 15.49 -14.32
C TYR A 334 9.80 15.78 -15.74
N VAL A 335 10.72 16.11 -16.65
CA VAL A 335 10.46 16.21 -18.08
C VAL A 335 11.27 15.14 -18.80
N THR A 336 10.60 14.27 -19.54
CA THR A 336 11.20 13.10 -20.17
C THR A 336 10.79 13.02 -21.63
N THR A 337 11.72 12.70 -22.54
CA THR A 337 11.40 12.43 -23.95
C THR A 337 10.41 11.24 -24.04
N PHE A 338 9.33 11.42 -24.77
CA PHE A 338 8.39 10.33 -25.05
C PHE A 338 8.89 9.45 -26.19
N HIS A 339 8.82 8.14 -26.00
CA HIS A 339 9.06 7.16 -27.04
C HIS A 339 7.78 6.36 -27.32
N ASP A 340 7.33 6.33 -28.56
CA ASP A 340 6.26 5.43 -28.95
C ASP A 340 6.82 3.99 -29.00
N PHE A 341 6.40 3.17 -28.05
CA PHE A 341 6.80 1.78 -27.90
C PHE A 341 5.71 0.81 -28.33
N ARG A 342 4.80 1.27 -29.18
CA ARG A 342 3.72 0.47 -29.72
C ARG A 342 4.27 -0.70 -30.53
N SER A 343 3.80 -1.90 -30.21
CA SER A 343 4.12 -3.11 -30.95
C SER A 343 3.37 -3.16 -32.30
N ALA A 344 3.82 -4.01 -33.22
CA ALA A 344 3.24 -4.13 -34.55
C ALA A 344 1.74 -4.50 -34.57
N ASP A 345 1.25 -5.12 -33.52
CA ASP A 345 -0.17 -5.46 -33.35
C ASP A 345 -1.02 -4.30 -32.75
N GLY A 346 -0.44 -3.11 -32.60
CA GLY A 346 -1.10 -1.92 -32.08
C GLY A 346 -1.18 -1.81 -30.57
N HIS A 347 -0.66 -2.77 -29.81
CA HIS A 347 -0.66 -2.76 -28.36
C HIS A 347 0.67 -2.28 -27.77
N PHE A 348 0.58 -1.77 -26.55
CA PHE A 348 1.74 -1.36 -25.74
C PHE A 348 2.01 -2.43 -24.69
N ARG A 349 3.25 -2.88 -24.58
CA ARG A 349 3.71 -3.90 -23.62
C ARG A 349 4.63 -3.27 -22.60
N LYS A 350 4.35 -3.52 -21.32
CA LYS A 350 5.21 -3.11 -20.23
C LYS A 350 5.50 -4.32 -19.34
N TYR A 351 6.75 -4.74 -19.36
CA TYR A 351 7.28 -5.82 -18.54
C TYR A 351 7.78 -5.27 -17.22
N ARG A 352 7.62 -6.04 -16.14
CA ARG A 352 8.25 -5.78 -14.85
C ARG A 352 9.13 -6.96 -14.46
N THR A 353 10.37 -6.64 -14.12
CA THR A 353 11.32 -7.58 -13.51
C THR A 353 11.75 -7.02 -12.16
N VAL A 354 11.62 -7.86 -11.13
CA VAL A 354 12.11 -7.58 -9.77
C VAL A 354 13.53 -8.12 -9.67
N PHE A 355 14.39 -7.39 -9.00
CA PHE A 355 15.73 -7.84 -8.65
C PHE A 355 15.80 -8.17 -7.16
N VAL A 356 16.33 -9.34 -6.84
CA VAL A 356 16.73 -9.71 -5.49
C VAL A 356 18.21 -10.09 -5.54
N ASP A 357 19.02 -9.44 -4.73
CA ASP A 357 20.48 -9.61 -4.76
C ASP A 357 21.05 -9.47 -6.19
N ARG A 358 20.58 -8.49 -6.95
CA ARG A 358 20.93 -8.18 -8.35
C ARG A 358 20.44 -9.22 -9.37
N ALA A 359 19.92 -10.37 -8.95
CA ALA A 359 19.37 -11.40 -9.84
C ALA A 359 17.95 -11.04 -10.30
N PRO A 360 17.64 -11.19 -11.60
CA PRO A 360 16.32 -10.84 -12.16
C PRO A 360 15.28 -11.93 -11.92
N PHE A 361 14.08 -11.53 -11.53
CA PHE A 361 12.89 -12.37 -11.39
C PHE A 361 11.75 -11.73 -12.18
N PRO A 362 11.18 -12.38 -13.21
CA PRO A 362 10.03 -11.87 -13.94
C PRO A 362 8.83 -11.80 -12.99
N TYR A 363 8.06 -10.70 -13.06
CA TYR A 363 6.97 -10.47 -12.14
C TYR A 363 5.62 -10.28 -12.82
N HIS A 364 5.51 -9.42 -13.85
CA HIS A 364 4.32 -9.30 -14.67
C HIS A 364 4.60 -8.70 -16.05
N LEU A 365 3.65 -8.90 -16.97
CA LEU A 365 3.53 -8.22 -18.25
C LEU A 365 2.16 -7.55 -18.34
N ALA A 366 2.11 -6.24 -18.49
CA ALA A 366 0.88 -5.50 -18.77
C ALA A 366 0.78 -5.19 -20.26
N ILE A 367 -0.39 -5.46 -20.88
CA ILE A 367 -0.66 -5.22 -22.31
C ILE A 367 -1.90 -4.33 -22.45
N SER A 368 -1.72 -3.13 -23.02
CA SER A 368 -2.77 -2.13 -23.15
C SER A 368 -2.89 -1.63 -24.59
N SER A 369 -4.07 -1.17 -24.98
CA SER A 369 -4.28 -0.40 -26.21
C SER A 369 -3.84 1.07 -26.08
N HIS A 370 -3.51 1.52 -24.87
CA HIS A 370 -3.09 2.88 -24.55
C HIS A 370 -1.63 2.92 -24.12
N TRP A 371 -0.93 4.03 -24.42
CA TRP A 371 0.48 4.21 -24.08
C TRP A 371 0.75 4.36 -22.57
N ILE A 372 -0.24 4.82 -21.78
CA ILE A 372 -0.16 4.76 -20.31
C ILE A 372 -0.50 3.32 -19.91
N VAL A 373 0.52 2.51 -19.69
CA VAL A 373 0.35 1.11 -19.32
C VAL A 373 0.51 0.96 -17.82
N HIS A 374 -0.59 0.62 -17.14
CA HIS A 374 -0.59 0.21 -15.75
C HIS A 374 -1.31 -1.13 -15.61
N TYR A 375 -0.79 -2.06 -14.82
CA TYR A 375 -1.29 -3.44 -14.78
C TYR A 375 -2.80 -3.51 -14.45
N PHE A 376 -3.24 -2.76 -13.47
CA PHE A 376 -4.66 -2.77 -13.05
C PHE A 376 -5.62 -2.12 -14.06
N SER A 377 -5.14 -1.19 -14.89
CA SER A 377 -5.95 -0.54 -15.94
C SER A 377 -5.74 -1.13 -17.33
N ALA A 378 -4.89 -2.15 -17.48
CA ALA A 378 -4.60 -2.79 -18.76
C ALA A 378 -5.63 -3.85 -19.16
N ASP A 379 -6.67 -4.09 -18.35
CA ASP A 379 -7.72 -5.07 -18.59
C ASP A 379 -7.17 -6.45 -18.98
N MET A 380 -6.17 -6.92 -18.24
CA MET A 380 -5.47 -8.18 -18.55
C MET A 380 -6.41 -9.39 -18.56
N ILE A 381 -7.39 -9.40 -17.67
CA ILE A 381 -8.33 -10.52 -17.52
C ILE A 381 -9.42 -10.57 -18.60
N THR A 382 -9.63 -9.51 -19.36
CA THR A 382 -10.70 -9.43 -20.37
C THR A 382 -10.37 -10.17 -21.66
N ALA A 383 -9.08 -10.48 -21.90
CA ALA A 383 -8.62 -11.16 -23.09
C ALA A 383 -7.61 -12.25 -22.76
N GLY A 384 -8.01 -13.51 -22.93
CA GLY A 384 -7.19 -14.68 -22.55
C GLY A 384 -5.79 -14.70 -23.16
N TRP A 385 -5.63 -14.18 -24.41
CA TRP A 385 -4.34 -14.12 -25.07
C TRP A 385 -3.32 -13.23 -24.34
N LYS A 386 -3.77 -12.17 -23.61
CA LYS A 386 -2.89 -11.33 -22.80
C LYS A 386 -2.33 -12.12 -21.60
N ILE A 387 -3.18 -12.88 -20.93
CA ILE A 387 -2.78 -13.76 -19.83
C ILE A 387 -1.82 -14.85 -20.34
N ASP A 388 -2.09 -15.41 -21.52
CA ASP A 388 -1.22 -16.44 -22.12
C ASP A 388 0.15 -15.88 -22.50
N GLU A 389 0.22 -14.61 -22.96
CA GLU A 389 1.49 -13.94 -23.25
C GLU A 389 2.25 -13.64 -21.96
N GLU A 390 1.58 -13.14 -20.91
CA GLU A 390 2.18 -12.95 -19.58
C GLU A 390 2.71 -14.27 -19.03
N ARG A 391 1.94 -15.35 -19.12
CA ARG A 391 2.36 -16.67 -18.65
C ARG A 391 3.62 -17.15 -19.34
N ARG A 392 3.73 -17.00 -20.67
CA ARG A 392 4.95 -17.32 -21.44
C ARG A 392 6.16 -16.54 -20.96
N PHE A 393 5.99 -15.23 -20.70
CA PHE A 393 7.05 -14.39 -20.16
C PHE A 393 7.49 -14.87 -18.75
N LEU A 394 6.55 -15.18 -17.89
CA LEU A 394 6.84 -15.61 -16.52
C LEU A 394 7.49 -17.01 -16.47
N GLU A 395 7.07 -17.94 -17.33
CA GLU A 395 7.57 -19.33 -17.38
C GLU A 395 8.96 -19.43 -17.97
N ASP A 396 9.19 -18.71 -19.07
CA ASP A 396 10.47 -18.73 -19.79
C ASP A 396 10.75 -17.34 -20.38
N SER A 397 11.27 -16.45 -19.55
CA SER A 397 11.67 -15.10 -19.97
C SER A 397 12.75 -15.12 -21.06
N GLY A 398 13.64 -16.11 -21.02
CA GLY A 398 14.70 -16.28 -22.02
C GLY A 398 14.12 -16.53 -23.41
N ARG A 399 13.12 -17.38 -23.51
CA ARG A 399 12.41 -17.64 -24.78
C ARG A 399 11.52 -16.46 -25.20
N ALA A 400 10.88 -15.80 -24.22
CA ALA A 400 9.96 -14.69 -24.49
C ALA A 400 10.67 -13.40 -24.96
N LEU A 401 11.82 -13.07 -24.35
CA LEU A 401 12.56 -11.82 -24.59
C LEU A 401 13.80 -12.00 -25.46
N GLY A 402 14.35 -13.20 -25.52
CA GLY A 402 15.62 -13.53 -26.17
C GLY A 402 16.84 -13.30 -25.27
N GLU A 403 17.94 -13.97 -25.60
CA GLU A 403 19.19 -13.98 -24.83
C GLU A 403 19.78 -12.55 -24.69
N ARG A 404 19.73 -11.77 -25.76
CA ARG A 404 20.24 -10.39 -25.80
C ARG A 404 19.56 -9.51 -24.73
N ALA A 405 18.23 -9.53 -24.66
CA ALA A 405 17.47 -8.78 -23.68
C ALA A 405 17.72 -9.30 -22.24
N MET A 406 17.81 -10.60 -22.05
CA MET A 406 18.11 -11.19 -20.73
C MET A 406 19.48 -10.79 -20.21
N ASN A 407 20.50 -10.74 -21.09
CA ASN A 407 21.84 -10.26 -20.75
C ASN A 407 21.84 -8.76 -20.35
N ALA A 408 21.08 -7.94 -21.09
CA ALA A 408 20.87 -6.53 -20.78
C ALA A 408 20.17 -6.35 -19.42
N ILE A 409 19.10 -7.09 -19.15
CA ILE A 409 18.39 -7.05 -17.86
C ILE A 409 19.30 -7.46 -16.70
N ALA A 410 20.09 -8.54 -16.87
CA ALA A 410 21.06 -8.95 -15.86
C ALA A 410 22.15 -7.89 -15.62
N ALA A 411 22.61 -7.19 -16.67
CA ALA A 411 23.55 -6.09 -16.55
C ALA A 411 22.95 -4.89 -15.81
N ILE A 412 21.67 -4.57 -16.07
CA ILE A 412 20.92 -3.54 -15.35
C ILE A 412 20.88 -3.87 -13.85
N GLY A 413 20.50 -5.08 -13.47
CA GLY A 413 20.43 -5.49 -12.07
C GLY A 413 21.78 -5.29 -11.33
N ARG A 414 22.88 -5.67 -11.96
CA ARG A 414 24.23 -5.44 -11.43
C ARG A 414 24.58 -3.95 -11.31
N ARG A 415 24.14 -3.13 -12.27
CA ARG A 415 24.44 -1.70 -12.30
C ARG A 415 23.61 -0.92 -11.27
N LEU A 416 22.36 -1.27 -11.06
CA LEU A 416 21.51 -0.71 -10.01
C LEU A 416 22.07 -0.99 -8.62
N ASP A 417 22.64 -2.18 -8.43
CA ASP A 417 23.27 -2.62 -7.18
C ASP A 417 22.33 -2.50 -5.96
N LEU A 418 21.06 -2.85 -6.17
CA LEU A 418 20.05 -2.96 -5.13
C LEU A 418 19.98 -4.38 -4.59
N ASP A 419 19.73 -4.51 -3.30
CA ASP A 419 19.40 -5.79 -2.67
C ASP A 419 17.97 -6.22 -2.99
N TYR A 420 17.06 -5.25 -3.10
CA TYR A 420 15.70 -5.40 -3.59
C TYR A 420 15.29 -4.17 -4.42
N GLY A 421 14.70 -4.38 -5.56
CA GLY A 421 14.21 -3.34 -6.44
C GLY A 421 13.72 -3.93 -7.75
N GLY A 422 13.60 -3.12 -8.80
CA GLY A 422 13.19 -3.64 -10.10
C GLY A 422 13.19 -2.58 -11.19
N ILE A 423 12.79 -3.00 -12.38
CA ILE A 423 12.58 -2.15 -13.55
C ILE A 423 11.23 -2.42 -14.19
N ASP A 424 10.63 -1.33 -14.70
CA ASP A 424 9.59 -1.39 -15.73
C ASP A 424 10.25 -1.11 -17.09
N PHE A 425 10.01 -1.97 -18.07
CA PHE A 425 10.66 -1.88 -19.38
C PHE A 425 9.79 -2.41 -20.50
N THR A 426 10.20 -2.16 -21.74
CA THR A 426 9.66 -2.79 -22.95
C THR A 426 10.79 -3.24 -23.86
N LEU A 427 10.47 -4.04 -24.88
CA LEU A 427 11.39 -4.35 -25.97
C LEU A 427 11.11 -3.43 -27.15
N LEU A 428 12.15 -2.80 -27.67
CA LEU A 428 12.10 -2.07 -28.92
C LEU A 428 12.07 -3.05 -30.12
N PRO A 429 11.63 -2.61 -31.31
CA PRO A 429 11.59 -3.47 -32.50
C PRO A 429 12.93 -4.08 -32.90
N ASP A 430 14.04 -3.48 -32.49
CA ASP A 430 15.39 -3.98 -32.72
C ASP A 430 15.90 -4.95 -31.60
N GLY A 431 15.04 -5.26 -30.63
CA GLY A 431 15.32 -6.18 -29.53
C GLY A 431 16.05 -5.56 -28.35
N ARG A 432 16.34 -4.26 -28.33
CA ARG A 432 16.91 -3.58 -27.16
C ARG A 432 15.87 -3.39 -26.07
N VAL A 433 16.35 -3.37 -24.82
CA VAL A 433 15.55 -3.12 -23.61
C VAL A 433 15.41 -1.61 -23.41
N PHE A 434 14.19 -1.09 -23.53
CA PHE A 434 13.87 0.29 -23.19
C PHE A 434 13.33 0.35 -21.76
N VAL A 435 14.07 1.01 -20.87
CA VAL A 435 13.74 1.12 -19.43
C VAL A 435 12.93 2.38 -19.20
N PHE A 436 11.71 2.24 -18.66
CA PHE A 436 10.84 3.36 -18.27
C PHE A 436 11.24 3.91 -16.90
N GLU A 437 11.49 3.02 -15.96
CA GLU A 437 11.87 3.36 -14.59
C GLU A 437 12.60 2.22 -13.91
N ALA A 438 13.44 2.58 -12.96
CA ALA A 438 13.98 1.66 -11.96
C ALA A 438 13.63 2.22 -10.57
N ASN A 439 13.17 1.36 -9.68
CA ASN A 439 12.90 1.80 -8.32
C ASN A 439 13.05 0.67 -7.31
N ALA A 440 13.22 1.03 -6.04
CA ALA A 440 13.27 0.08 -4.94
C ALA A 440 11.89 -0.14 -4.27
N THR A 441 10.84 0.60 -4.66
CA THR A 441 9.48 0.46 -4.11
C THR A 441 8.61 -0.53 -4.89
N MET A 442 9.22 -1.52 -5.56
CA MET A 442 8.47 -2.50 -6.35
C MET A 442 7.47 -3.27 -5.48
N LEU A 443 6.19 -3.14 -5.81
CA LEU A 443 5.15 -3.95 -5.19
C LEU A 443 5.22 -5.39 -5.69
N VAL A 444 5.29 -6.32 -4.77
CA VAL A 444 5.08 -7.75 -5.00
C VAL A 444 3.93 -8.21 -4.10
N HIS A 445 2.91 -8.84 -4.68
CA HIS A 445 1.75 -9.33 -3.93
C HIS A 445 1.27 -10.67 -4.51
N ARG A 446 0.57 -11.45 -3.70
CA ARG A 446 -0.12 -12.65 -4.16
C ARG A 446 -1.47 -12.28 -4.75
N GLU A 447 -1.85 -13.03 -5.77
CA GLU A 447 -3.20 -13.00 -6.34
C GLU A 447 -4.12 -13.97 -5.58
N ALA A 448 -5.43 -13.84 -5.73
CA ALA A 448 -6.40 -14.80 -5.18
C ALA A 448 -6.14 -16.20 -5.78
N ASP A 449 -6.08 -17.22 -4.93
CA ASP A 449 -5.69 -18.58 -5.35
C ASP A 449 -6.70 -19.25 -6.31
N ASP A 450 -7.95 -18.80 -6.30
CA ASP A 450 -9.03 -19.20 -7.20
C ASP A 450 -9.28 -18.23 -8.37
N GLY A 451 -8.46 -17.17 -8.45
CA GLY A 451 -8.60 -16.12 -9.47
C GLY A 451 -7.88 -16.45 -10.79
N PRO A 452 -8.21 -15.72 -11.87
CA PRO A 452 -7.60 -15.94 -13.21
C PRO A 452 -6.09 -15.68 -13.24
N LEU A 453 -5.55 -14.98 -12.25
CA LEU A 453 -4.14 -14.63 -12.11
C LEU A 453 -3.38 -15.51 -11.10
N ALA A 454 -4.04 -16.52 -10.52
CA ALA A 454 -3.44 -17.41 -9.50
C ALA A 454 -2.11 -18.05 -9.95
N HIS A 455 -1.93 -18.25 -11.25
CA HIS A 455 -0.68 -18.79 -11.84
C HIS A 455 0.56 -17.94 -11.52
N LYS A 456 0.40 -16.65 -11.16
CA LYS A 456 1.50 -15.73 -10.79
C LYS A 456 2.09 -16.07 -9.43
N ASN A 457 1.32 -16.68 -8.52
CA ASN A 457 1.72 -16.89 -7.14
C ASN A 457 3.03 -17.65 -6.99
N ARG A 458 3.27 -18.67 -7.82
CA ARG A 458 4.54 -19.43 -7.84
C ARG A 458 5.77 -18.57 -8.18
N PHE A 459 5.59 -17.47 -8.95
CA PHE A 459 6.69 -16.55 -9.28
C PHE A 459 6.89 -15.54 -8.16
N VAL A 460 5.82 -15.13 -7.49
CA VAL A 460 5.87 -14.34 -6.25
C VAL A 460 6.63 -15.10 -5.17
N GLU A 461 6.33 -16.40 -4.99
CA GLU A 461 7.03 -17.27 -4.03
C GLU A 461 8.54 -17.34 -4.30
N ARG A 462 8.96 -17.44 -5.57
CA ARG A 462 10.40 -17.41 -5.92
C ARG A 462 11.09 -16.08 -5.51
N ILE A 463 10.39 -14.96 -5.61
CA ILE A 463 10.90 -13.65 -5.17
C ILE A 463 11.03 -13.62 -3.65
N VAL A 464 10.01 -14.08 -2.93
CA VAL A 464 9.99 -14.17 -1.46
C VAL A 464 11.10 -15.09 -0.97
N ASP A 465 11.24 -16.29 -1.54
CA ASP A 465 12.29 -17.25 -1.20
C ASP A 465 13.70 -16.68 -1.45
N ALA A 466 13.89 -15.99 -2.57
CA ALA A 466 15.16 -15.34 -2.88
C ALA A 466 15.49 -14.23 -1.88
N PHE A 467 14.48 -13.45 -1.45
CA PHE A 467 14.66 -12.39 -0.45
C PHE A 467 14.96 -12.97 0.94
N GLU A 468 14.31 -14.07 1.31
CA GLU A 468 14.62 -14.81 2.55
C GLU A 468 16.05 -15.38 2.54
N GLN A 469 16.48 -15.98 1.43
CA GLN A 469 17.84 -16.49 1.25
C GLN A 469 18.88 -15.35 1.31
N LEU A 470 18.58 -14.19 0.73
CA LEU A 470 19.43 -13.00 0.82
C LEU A 470 19.62 -12.59 2.28
N GLN A 471 18.53 -12.48 3.04
CA GLN A 471 18.58 -12.13 4.47
C GLN A 471 19.44 -13.15 5.24
N ALA A 472 19.24 -14.46 5.00
CA ALA A 472 20.02 -15.50 5.64
C ALA A 472 21.53 -15.37 5.35
N ARG A 473 21.90 -15.17 4.09
CA ARG A 473 23.33 -14.97 3.71
C ARG A 473 23.94 -13.74 4.36
N ARG A 474 23.20 -12.64 4.45
CA ARG A 474 23.70 -11.38 5.03
C ARG A 474 23.86 -11.44 6.54
N THR A 475 23.05 -12.23 7.25
CA THR A 475 23.12 -12.35 8.71
C THR A 475 24.22 -13.33 9.17
N VAL A 476 24.58 -14.32 8.36
CA VAL A 476 25.64 -15.30 8.68
C VAL A 476 27.04 -14.78 8.33
N ALA A 477 27.18 -13.87 7.36
CA ALA A 477 28.47 -13.30 6.99
C ALA A 477 29.05 -12.49 8.17
N PRO A 478 30.29 -12.77 8.67
CA PRO A 478 30.89 -11.93 9.69
C PRO A 478 31.02 -10.52 9.15
N VAL A 479 30.62 -9.54 9.98
CA VAL A 479 30.88 -8.13 9.70
C VAL A 479 32.38 -7.97 9.60
N ASN A 480 32.93 -8.05 8.40
CA ASN A 480 34.32 -7.70 8.16
C ASN A 480 34.48 -6.24 8.55
N SER A 481 35.08 -6.02 9.72
CA SER A 481 35.55 -4.73 10.17
C SER A 481 36.47 -4.15 9.08
N ARG A 482 35.91 -3.38 8.18
CA ARG A 482 36.71 -2.49 7.34
C ARG A 482 37.28 -1.44 8.28
N ARG A 483 38.57 -1.64 8.64
CA ARG A 483 39.42 -0.64 9.23
C ARG A 483 39.65 0.51 8.26
#